data_8a27e689f7ec3810d52c62d15402067e
#
_entry.id   8a27e689f7ec3810d52c62d15402067e
#
_cell.length_a   1.000
_cell.length_b   1.000
_cell.length_c   1.000
_cell.angle_alpha   90.00
_cell.angle_beta   90.00
_cell.angle_gamma   90.00
#
_symmetry.space_group_name_H-M   'P 1'
#
loop_
_entity.id
_entity.type
_entity.pdbx_description
1 polymer ?
#
loop_
_entity_poly.entity_id
_entity_poly.type
_entity_poly.pdbx_seq_one_letter_code
_entity_poly.pdbx_strand_id
1 'polypeptide(L)'
;MKRTFALLLVILLLLLAAAAQAGELRVDFYDMGKADAMLITTPDGVRILIDCGTNKGGKALAERFGEAGIDEIDTLIITHYDKDHVGGADKILESVAVRQVIMPVYDKESKQHTQFMEALEALEGITTHPMEIQSDMTMQSPDGVELSVTSAHRSSYGADEENDFSLAVRLTYGETKFLFAGDAETPRQLELLEEGDVACDVLKVPYHGRLVSASERFLTEAGPQIAYITDGDEDPASEELIAILERLGAQVFTSREDGDVTVVSDGRTDSAMK
;
A
#
# COMPACT_ATOMS: atom_id res chain seq x y z
N MET A 1 -6.35 19.23 -49.89
CA MET A 1 -7.05 19.69 -48.69
C MET A 1 -7.97 18.62 -48.07
N LYS A 2 -8.97 18.03 -48.79
CA LYS A 2 -9.90 17.06 -48.21
C LYS A 2 -9.20 15.74 -47.72
N ARG A 3 -8.16 15.25 -48.41
CA ARG A 3 -7.44 14.04 -48.02
C ARG A 3 -6.51 14.26 -46.81
N THR A 4 -5.90 15.43 -46.67
CA THR A 4 -5.08 15.79 -45.50
C THR A 4 -5.93 16.01 -44.26
N PHE A 5 -7.13 16.55 -44.39
CA PHE A 5 -8.07 16.75 -43.29
C PHE A 5 -8.61 15.37 -42.76
N ALA A 6 -8.92 14.44 -43.69
CA ALA A 6 -9.35 13.09 -43.31
C ALA A 6 -8.24 12.30 -42.60
N LEU A 7 -6.98 12.45 -43.02
CA LEU A 7 -5.86 11.77 -42.37
C LEU A 7 -5.61 12.32 -40.96
N LEU A 8 -5.68 13.65 -40.78
CA LEU A 8 -5.57 14.30 -39.47
C LEU A 8 -6.70 13.89 -38.53
N LEU A 9 -7.95 13.75 -39.03
CA LEU A 9 -9.10 13.32 -38.24
C LEU A 9 -8.96 11.84 -37.81
N VAL A 10 -8.43 10.97 -38.69
CA VAL A 10 -8.18 9.55 -38.36
C VAL A 10 -7.05 9.44 -37.34
N ILE A 11 -5.97 10.22 -37.45
CA ILE A 11 -4.89 10.25 -36.45
C ILE A 11 -5.40 10.77 -35.11
N LEU A 12 -6.23 11.82 -35.12
CA LEU A 12 -6.83 12.35 -33.89
C LEU A 12 -7.80 11.35 -33.24
N LEU A 13 -8.60 10.61 -34.03
CA LEU A 13 -9.47 9.55 -33.55
C LEU A 13 -8.68 8.34 -33.04
N LEU A 14 -7.54 8.00 -33.64
CA LEU A 14 -6.65 6.95 -33.15
C LEU A 14 -5.93 7.36 -31.87
N LEU A 15 -5.54 8.63 -31.75
CA LEU A 15 -4.96 9.18 -30.49
C LEU A 15 -6.01 9.27 -29.38
N LEU A 16 -7.27 9.61 -29.70
CA LEU A 16 -8.38 9.58 -28.75
C LEU A 16 -8.77 8.14 -28.38
N ALA A 17 -8.67 7.18 -29.30
CA ALA A 17 -8.91 5.76 -28.99
C ALA A 17 -7.77 5.13 -28.17
N ALA A 18 -6.52 5.60 -28.36
CA ALA A 18 -5.39 5.17 -27.52
C ALA A 18 -5.47 5.78 -26.11
N ALA A 19 -6.08 6.97 -25.96
CA ALA A 19 -6.39 7.56 -24.65
C ALA A 19 -7.62 6.90 -23.97
N ALA A 20 -8.40 6.12 -24.71
CA ALA A 20 -9.63 5.46 -24.22
C ALA A 20 -9.42 4.02 -23.73
N GLN A 21 -8.18 3.59 -23.56
CA GLN A 21 -7.82 2.26 -23.03
C GLN A 21 -6.73 2.36 -21.97
N ALA A 22 -6.81 3.37 -21.12
CA ALA A 22 -6.17 3.25 -19.82
C ALA A 22 -6.95 2.15 -19.08
N GLY A 23 -6.30 1.03 -18.76
CA GLY A 23 -6.88 0.02 -17.89
C GLY A 23 -7.15 0.63 -16.51
N GLU A 24 -7.86 -0.08 -15.67
CA GLU A 24 -8.12 0.38 -14.31
C GLU A 24 -7.01 -0.12 -13.37
N LEU A 25 -6.43 0.79 -12.59
CA LEU A 25 -5.66 0.45 -11.41
C LEU A 25 -6.66 0.11 -10.29
N ARG A 26 -6.46 -1.01 -9.62
CA ARG A 26 -7.30 -1.46 -8.52
C ARG A 26 -6.47 -1.63 -7.26
N VAL A 27 -6.96 -1.11 -6.15
CA VAL A 27 -6.40 -1.31 -4.82
C VAL A 27 -7.47 -1.88 -3.90
N ASP A 28 -7.28 -3.12 -3.46
CA ASP A 28 -8.14 -3.80 -2.52
C ASP A 28 -7.56 -3.66 -1.11
N PHE A 29 -8.28 -3.01 -0.24
CA PHE A 29 -8.02 -2.94 1.19
C PHE A 29 -8.82 -4.05 1.87
N TYR A 30 -8.15 -5.01 2.49
CA TYR A 30 -8.80 -6.14 3.13
C TYR A 30 -9.10 -5.85 4.59
N ASP A 31 -10.31 -6.16 5.02
CA ASP A 31 -10.66 -6.19 6.44
C ASP A 31 -9.97 -7.40 7.11
N MET A 32 -8.94 -7.08 7.87
CA MET A 32 -8.17 -8.01 8.68
C MET A 32 -8.32 -7.70 10.18
N GLY A 33 -9.33 -6.86 10.55
CA GLY A 33 -9.40 -6.18 11.82
C GLY A 33 -8.30 -5.12 11.93
N LYS A 34 -7.71 -4.92 13.12
CA LYS A 34 -6.53 -4.07 13.28
C LYS A 34 -5.30 -4.80 12.74
N ALA A 35 -5.19 -4.85 11.42
CA ALA A 35 -4.04 -5.44 10.72
C ALA A 35 -4.03 -5.00 9.25
N ASP A 36 -2.88 -4.93 8.63
CA ASP A 36 -2.71 -4.44 7.27
C ASP A 36 -2.58 -5.55 6.24
N ALA A 37 -3.39 -5.48 5.19
CA ALA A 37 -3.21 -6.22 3.95
C ALA A 37 -3.87 -5.47 2.79
N MET A 38 -3.10 -5.08 1.78
CA MET A 38 -3.59 -4.36 0.60
C MET A 38 -3.04 -4.99 -0.67
N LEU A 39 -3.93 -5.32 -1.62
CA LEU A 39 -3.54 -5.84 -2.93
C LEU A 39 -3.74 -4.77 -4.00
N ILE A 40 -2.66 -4.41 -4.66
CA ILE A 40 -2.66 -3.55 -5.84
C ILE A 40 -2.64 -4.45 -7.07
N THR A 41 -3.56 -4.19 -8.01
CA THR A 41 -3.55 -4.80 -9.34
C THR A 41 -3.45 -3.69 -10.38
N THR A 42 -2.35 -3.69 -11.12
CA THR A 42 -2.12 -2.69 -12.17
C THR A 42 -2.95 -3.02 -13.42
N PRO A 43 -3.14 -2.06 -14.34
CA PRO A 43 -3.91 -2.30 -15.57
C PRO A 43 -3.36 -3.45 -16.44
N ASP A 44 -2.05 -3.70 -16.41
CA ASP A 44 -1.39 -4.82 -17.11
C ASP A 44 -1.39 -6.13 -16.31
N GLY A 45 -2.01 -6.13 -15.11
CA GLY A 45 -2.21 -7.32 -14.30
C GLY A 45 -1.08 -7.66 -13.33
N VAL A 46 -0.08 -6.77 -13.16
CA VAL A 46 0.93 -6.92 -12.11
C VAL A 46 0.27 -6.79 -10.74
N ARG A 47 0.59 -7.72 -9.84
CA ARG A 47 0.04 -7.76 -8.49
C ARG A 47 1.09 -7.45 -7.45
N ILE A 48 0.79 -6.48 -6.59
CA ILE A 48 1.65 -6.06 -5.49
C ILE A 48 0.85 -6.18 -4.20
N LEU A 49 1.32 -7.01 -3.28
CA LEU A 49 0.73 -7.16 -1.95
C LEU A 49 1.55 -6.37 -0.95
N ILE A 50 0.90 -5.47 -0.21
CA ILE A 50 1.51 -4.72 0.90
C ILE A 50 0.96 -5.31 2.19
N ASP A 51 1.84 -5.88 2.99
CA ASP A 51 1.57 -6.59 4.24
C ASP A 51 0.59 -7.78 4.10
N CYS A 52 0.53 -8.61 5.14
CA CYS A 52 -0.20 -9.88 5.13
C CYS A 52 -1.11 -10.07 6.34
N GLY A 53 -1.30 -9.04 7.15
CA GLY A 53 -2.08 -9.11 8.36
C GLY A 53 -1.49 -10.01 9.44
N THR A 54 -2.35 -10.48 10.34
CA THR A 54 -1.97 -11.44 11.38
C THR A 54 -1.82 -12.85 10.80
N ASN A 55 -1.21 -13.77 11.54
CA ASN A 55 -1.09 -15.19 11.12
C ASN A 55 -2.45 -15.83 10.78
N LYS A 56 -3.49 -15.54 11.56
CA LYS A 56 -4.85 -16.01 11.26
C LYS A 56 -5.43 -15.32 10.03
N GLY A 57 -5.23 -14.01 9.94
CA GLY A 57 -5.68 -13.20 8.82
C GLY A 57 -5.02 -13.63 7.52
N GLY A 58 -3.69 -13.80 7.51
CA GLY A 58 -2.95 -14.23 6.32
C GLY A 58 -3.39 -15.59 5.77
N LYS A 59 -3.76 -16.54 6.66
CA LYS A 59 -4.36 -17.80 6.24
C LYS A 59 -5.69 -17.57 5.51
N ALA A 60 -6.58 -16.74 6.08
CA ALA A 60 -7.84 -16.41 5.44
C ALA A 60 -7.64 -15.66 4.10
N LEU A 61 -6.66 -14.77 4.03
CA LEU A 61 -6.30 -14.06 2.81
C LEU A 61 -5.79 -15.01 1.73
N ALA A 62 -4.94 -15.98 2.06
CA ALA A 62 -4.47 -17.02 1.14
C ALA A 62 -5.62 -17.87 0.59
N GLU A 63 -6.59 -18.24 1.44
CA GLU A 63 -7.81 -18.94 1.02
C GLU A 63 -8.63 -18.08 0.04
N ARG A 64 -8.81 -16.78 0.33
CA ARG A 64 -9.50 -15.83 -0.57
C ARG A 64 -8.78 -15.66 -1.92
N PHE A 65 -7.45 -15.64 -1.91
CA PHE A 65 -6.66 -15.59 -3.16
C PHE A 65 -6.91 -16.84 -4.00
N GLY A 66 -6.90 -18.02 -3.37
CA GLY A 66 -7.22 -19.26 -4.07
C GLY A 66 -8.63 -19.28 -4.69
N GLU A 67 -9.65 -18.79 -3.96
CA GLU A 67 -11.02 -18.64 -4.45
C GLU A 67 -11.14 -17.64 -5.60
N ALA A 68 -10.36 -16.56 -5.57
CA ALA A 68 -10.31 -15.54 -6.62
C ALA A 68 -9.41 -15.93 -7.82
N GLY A 69 -8.72 -17.10 -7.77
CA GLY A 69 -7.78 -17.52 -8.80
C GLY A 69 -6.50 -16.66 -8.84
N ILE A 70 -6.12 -16.07 -7.72
CA ILE A 70 -4.87 -15.34 -7.54
C ILE A 70 -3.81 -16.35 -7.08
N ASP A 71 -3.06 -16.88 -8.02
CA ASP A 71 -2.02 -17.89 -7.82
C ASP A 71 -0.59 -17.32 -7.84
N GLU A 72 -0.45 -16.03 -8.20
CA GLU A 72 0.83 -15.34 -8.27
C GLU A 72 0.72 -13.89 -7.78
N ILE A 73 1.73 -13.48 -7.00
CA ILE A 73 2.02 -12.10 -6.57
C ILE A 73 3.41 -11.73 -7.12
N ASP A 74 3.47 -10.68 -7.93
CA ASP A 74 4.74 -10.23 -8.51
C ASP A 74 5.66 -9.62 -7.45
N THR A 75 5.09 -8.84 -6.51
CA THR A 75 5.85 -8.20 -5.44
C THR A 75 5.09 -8.29 -4.11
N LEU A 76 5.73 -8.83 -3.10
CA LEU A 76 5.31 -8.72 -1.71
C LEU A 76 6.14 -7.62 -1.04
N ILE A 77 5.50 -6.66 -0.40
CA ILE A 77 6.15 -5.61 0.39
C ILE A 77 5.76 -5.82 1.85
N ILE A 78 6.73 -6.00 2.72
CA ILE A 78 6.54 -5.99 4.17
C ILE A 78 6.98 -4.62 4.67
N THR A 79 6.05 -3.85 5.25
CA THR A 79 6.34 -2.50 5.72
C THR A 79 7.22 -2.52 6.95
N HIS A 80 6.90 -3.36 7.92
CA HIS A 80 7.68 -3.62 9.14
C HIS A 80 7.30 -5.00 9.72
N TYR A 81 7.98 -5.41 10.82
CA TYR A 81 7.87 -6.80 11.28
C TYR A 81 6.90 -7.03 12.44
N ASP A 82 5.95 -6.13 12.69
CA ASP A 82 4.91 -6.35 13.68
C ASP A 82 3.94 -7.43 13.24
N LYS A 83 3.36 -8.13 14.22
CA LYS A 83 2.54 -9.35 14.01
C LYS A 83 1.29 -9.12 13.16
N ASP A 84 0.79 -7.89 13.11
CA ASP A 84 -0.39 -7.46 12.37
C ASP A 84 -0.05 -6.95 10.95
N HIS A 85 1.24 -7.06 10.55
CA HIS A 85 1.75 -6.77 9.21
C HIS A 85 2.44 -7.99 8.60
N VAL A 86 3.51 -8.51 9.24
CA VAL A 86 4.26 -9.66 8.73
C VAL A 86 3.63 -10.99 9.12
N GLY A 87 2.67 -10.99 10.05
CA GLY A 87 2.19 -12.21 10.71
C GLY A 87 1.61 -13.28 9.79
N GLY A 88 1.05 -12.89 8.65
CA GLY A 88 0.49 -13.80 7.65
C GLY A 88 1.42 -14.11 6.48
N ALA A 89 2.62 -13.53 6.44
CA ALA A 89 3.51 -13.61 5.29
C ALA A 89 3.97 -15.05 4.99
N ASP A 90 4.23 -15.86 6.00
CA ASP A 90 4.55 -17.28 5.85
C ASP A 90 3.42 -18.04 5.13
N LYS A 91 2.14 -17.72 5.44
CA LYS A 91 0.98 -18.36 4.82
C LYS A 91 0.78 -17.95 3.36
N ILE A 92 1.06 -16.70 3.05
CA ILE A 92 1.05 -16.23 1.65
C ILE A 92 2.16 -16.93 0.87
N LEU A 93 3.40 -16.92 1.37
CA LEU A 93 4.54 -17.57 0.73
C LEU A 93 4.37 -19.08 0.52
N GLU A 94 3.67 -19.78 1.44
CA GLU A 94 3.33 -21.20 1.34
C GLU A 94 2.23 -21.49 0.29
N SER A 95 1.36 -20.52 0.00
CA SER A 95 0.11 -20.76 -0.75
C SER A 95 0.08 -20.13 -2.12
N VAL A 96 0.81 -19.04 -2.35
CA VAL A 96 0.81 -18.24 -3.57
C VAL A 96 2.25 -18.08 -4.06
N ALA A 97 2.47 -18.19 -5.36
CA ALA A 97 3.79 -17.93 -5.94
C ALA A 97 4.15 -16.44 -5.77
N VAL A 98 5.27 -16.14 -5.13
CA VAL A 98 5.79 -14.77 -4.96
C VAL A 98 7.10 -14.64 -5.71
N ARG A 99 7.21 -13.65 -6.62
CA ARG A 99 8.41 -13.47 -7.44
C ARG A 99 9.50 -12.69 -6.73
N GLN A 100 9.11 -11.64 -6.01
CA GLN A 100 10.06 -10.83 -5.24
C GLN A 100 9.46 -10.32 -3.93
N VAL A 101 10.34 -10.06 -2.96
CA VAL A 101 9.99 -9.51 -1.65
C VAL A 101 10.81 -8.26 -1.38
N ILE A 102 10.16 -7.16 -1.03
CA ILE A 102 10.77 -5.93 -0.52
C ILE A 102 10.51 -5.90 0.98
N MET A 103 11.53 -5.67 1.78
CA MET A 103 11.43 -5.70 3.24
C MET A 103 12.46 -4.77 3.88
N PRO A 104 12.18 -4.18 5.06
CA PRO A 104 13.12 -3.33 5.76
C PRO A 104 14.28 -4.15 6.36
N VAL A 105 15.38 -3.48 6.66
CA VAL A 105 16.53 -4.09 7.35
C VAL A 105 16.62 -3.54 8.77
N TYR A 106 16.18 -4.34 9.72
CA TYR A 106 16.41 -4.14 11.15
C TYR A 106 16.21 -5.46 11.91
N ASP A 107 16.78 -5.56 13.12
CA ASP A 107 16.65 -6.75 13.93
C ASP A 107 15.30 -6.81 14.64
N LYS A 108 14.60 -7.95 14.52
CA LYS A 108 13.34 -8.23 15.22
C LYS A 108 13.35 -9.62 15.82
N GLU A 109 13.25 -9.68 17.13
CA GLU A 109 13.05 -10.96 17.84
C GLU A 109 11.55 -11.22 18.04
N SER A 110 10.90 -11.82 17.04
CA SER A 110 9.51 -12.26 17.15
C SER A 110 9.28 -13.59 16.43
N LYS A 111 8.27 -14.31 16.90
CA LYS A 111 7.88 -15.59 16.27
C LYS A 111 7.46 -15.36 14.80
N GLN A 112 6.73 -14.30 14.54
CA GLN A 112 6.20 -14.02 13.20
C GLN A 112 7.31 -13.65 12.22
N HIS A 113 8.28 -12.84 12.64
CA HIS A 113 9.45 -12.55 11.83
C HIS A 113 10.26 -13.81 11.55
N THR A 114 10.50 -14.65 12.56
CA THR A 114 11.20 -15.93 12.37
C THR A 114 10.48 -16.82 11.35
N GLN A 115 9.15 -16.97 11.47
CA GLN A 115 8.35 -17.78 10.54
C GLN A 115 8.40 -17.23 9.11
N PHE A 116 8.33 -15.91 8.95
CA PHE A 116 8.47 -15.25 7.64
C PHE A 116 9.85 -15.54 7.01
N MET A 117 10.92 -15.34 7.78
CA MET A 117 12.29 -15.59 7.28
C MET A 117 12.53 -17.05 6.94
N GLU A 118 12.07 -18.00 7.77
CA GLU A 118 12.15 -19.44 7.49
C GLU A 118 11.36 -19.81 6.21
N ALA A 119 10.16 -19.25 6.02
CA ALA A 119 9.37 -19.49 4.81
C ALA A 119 10.07 -18.92 3.56
N LEU A 120 10.66 -17.71 3.68
CA LEU A 120 11.39 -17.06 2.60
C LEU A 120 12.65 -17.84 2.20
N GLU A 121 13.41 -18.32 3.17
CA GLU A 121 14.62 -19.13 2.94
C GLU A 121 14.31 -20.50 2.32
N ALA A 122 13.12 -21.04 2.55
CA ALA A 122 12.70 -22.33 1.97
C ALA A 122 12.32 -22.25 0.49
N LEU A 123 12.14 -21.05 -0.06
CA LEU A 123 11.73 -20.83 -1.46
C LEU A 123 12.94 -20.65 -2.37
N GLU A 124 12.95 -21.39 -3.49
CA GLU A 124 13.94 -21.22 -4.54
C GLU A 124 13.46 -20.22 -5.61
N GLY A 125 14.36 -19.37 -6.09
CA GLY A 125 14.10 -18.48 -7.22
C GLY A 125 13.37 -17.19 -6.86
N ILE A 126 13.06 -16.93 -5.59
CA ILE A 126 12.53 -15.65 -5.14
C ILE A 126 13.64 -14.60 -5.06
N THR A 127 13.35 -13.39 -5.49
CA THR A 127 14.28 -12.26 -5.36
C THR A 127 13.95 -11.46 -4.11
N THR A 128 14.94 -11.18 -3.26
CA THR A 128 14.76 -10.34 -2.08
C THR A 128 15.42 -8.98 -2.26
N HIS A 129 14.74 -7.94 -1.83
CA HIS A 129 15.20 -6.56 -1.84
C HIS A 129 15.18 -6.00 -0.42
N PRO A 130 16.26 -6.25 0.36
CA PRO A 130 16.39 -5.64 1.69
C PRO A 130 16.61 -4.13 1.53
N MET A 131 15.72 -3.35 2.13
CA MET A 131 15.76 -1.88 2.13
C MET A 131 16.59 -1.40 3.32
N GLU A 132 17.84 -1.09 3.05
CA GLU A 132 18.73 -0.46 4.04
C GLU A 132 18.20 0.93 4.42
N ILE A 133 18.66 1.46 5.55
CA ILE A 133 18.30 2.82 5.99
C ILE A 133 18.70 3.85 4.95
N GLN A 134 17.81 4.82 4.70
CA GLN A 134 17.96 5.84 3.65
C GLN A 134 18.06 5.27 2.24
N SER A 135 17.36 4.16 1.98
CA SER A 135 17.26 3.56 0.66
C SER A 135 15.94 3.88 0.00
N ASP A 136 15.99 4.11 -1.30
CA ASP A 136 14.83 4.30 -2.15
C ASP A 136 14.87 3.28 -3.28
N MET A 137 13.70 2.77 -3.63
CA MET A 137 13.50 1.89 -4.78
C MET A 137 12.30 2.38 -5.59
N THR A 138 12.45 2.46 -6.91
CA THR A 138 11.34 2.79 -7.81
C THR A 138 11.18 1.67 -8.83
N MET A 139 9.94 1.25 -9.02
CA MET A 139 9.51 0.30 -10.04
C MET A 139 8.45 0.95 -10.91
N GLN A 140 8.41 0.56 -12.19
CA GLN A 140 7.41 1.07 -13.12
C GLN A 140 6.83 -0.08 -13.93
N SER A 141 5.49 -0.15 -14.01
CA SER A 141 4.80 -1.10 -14.89
C SER A 141 4.79 -0.61 -16.34
N PRO A 142 4.62 -1.51 -17.33
CA PRO A 142 4.46 -1.12 -18.72
C PRO A 142 3.31 -0.13 -18.97
N ASP A 143 2.25 -0.18 -18.19
CA ASP A 143 1.08 0.70 -18.30
C ASP A 143 1.25 2.04 -17.58
N GLY A 144 2.48 2.32 -17.07
CA GLY A 144 2.84 3.61 -16.50
C GLY A 144 2.44 3.79 -15.04
N VAL A 145 2.13 2.71 -14.32
CA VAL A 145 2.03 2.76 -12.86
C VAL A 145 3.44 2.81 -12.29
N GLU A 146 3.74 3.83 -11.51
CA GLU A 146 4.99 3.99 -10.80
C GLU A 146 4.79 3.69 -9.32
N LEU A 147 5.65 2.85 -8.75
CA LEU A 147 5.68 2.52 -7.34
C LEU A 147 7.06 2.87 -6.79
N SER A 148 7.08 3.72 -5.77
CA SER A 148 8.28 4.11 -5.03
C SER A 148 8.18 3.62 -3.59
N VAL A 149 9.25 2.99 -3.11
CA VAL A 149 9.37 2.50 -1.74
C VAL A 149 10.53 3.22 -1.08
N THR A 150 10.29 3.84 0.08
CA THR A 150 11.33 4.54 0.86
C THR A 150 11.45 3.92 2.24
N SER A 151 12.70 3.72 2.68
CA SER A 151 12.99 3.19 4.01
C SER A 151 13.12 4.31 5.05
N ALA A 152 13.20 3.90 6.32
CA ALA A 152 13.47 4.77 7.44
C ALA A 152 14.81 5.51 7.31
N HIS A 153 14.91 6.72 7.86
CA HIS A 153 16.12 7.54 7.77
C HIS A 153 17.08 7.36 8.95
N ARG A 154 16.63 6.75 10.03
CA ARG A 154 17.42 6.57 11.25
C ARG A 154 17.64 5.11 11.55
N SER A 155 18.80 4.82 12.14
CA SER A 155 19.14 3.47 12.64
C SER A 155 18.52 3.18 14.01
N SER A 156 17.85 4.13 14.62
CA SER A 156 17.17 4.01 15.92
C SER A 156 16.19 5.16 16.13
N TYR A 157 15.02 4.85 16.68
CA TYR A 157 13.95 5.79 17.02
C TYR A 157 13.62 5.84 18.52
N GLY A 158 14.28 5.04 19.38
CA GLY A 158 14.10 4.92 20.84
C GLY A 158 13.58 3.54 21.27
N ALA A 159 12.94 3.38 22.41
CA ALA A 159 12.64 2.07 23.04
C ALA A 159 11.32 1.54 22.55
N ASP A 160 10.63 1.60 21.68
CA ASP A 160 9.43 0.97 21.11
C ASP A 160 9.28 1.38 19.61
N GLU A 161 10.39 1.26 18.89
CA GLU A 161 10.65 2.00 17.65
C GLU A 161 10.27 1.27 16.37
N GLU A 162 9.74 0.06 16.48
CA GLU A 162 9.60 -0.83 15.32
C GLU A 162 8.66 -0.28 14.24
N ASN A 163 7.62 0.45 14.65
CA ASN A 163 6.69 1.11 13.77
C ASN A 163 7.36 2.16 12.86
N ASP A 164 8.35 2.88 13.39
CA ASP A 164 9.05 3.93 12.65
C ASP A 164 10.07 3.39 11.62
N PHE A 165 10.33 2.08 11.60
CA PHE A 165 11.01 1.41 10.49
C PHE A 165 10.10 1.11 9.30
N SER A 166 8.83 1.47 9.36
CA SER A 166 7.88 1.24 8.27
C SER A 166 8.39 1.79 6.95
N LEU A 167 8.44 0.90 5.95
CA LEU A 167 8.59 1.31 4.56
C LEU A 167 7.36 2.13 4.16
N ALA A 168 7.59 3.27 3.54
CA ALA A 168 6.52 4.03 2.90
C ALA A 168 6.46 3.69 1.42
N VAL A 169 5.25 3.37 0.94
CA VAL A 169 5.00 3.03 -0.46
C VAL A 169 4.15 4.12 -1.07
N ARG A 170 4.65 4.73 -2.15
CA ARG A 170 3.92 5.69 -2.99
C ARG A 170 3.62 5.03 -4.31
N LEU A 171 2.37 5.12 -4.73
CA LEU A 171 1.92 4.61 -6.01
C LEU A 171 1.35 5.77 -6.82
N THR A 172 1.80 5.92 -8.05
CA THR A 172 1.31 6.95 -8.98
C THR A 172 0.79 6.29 -10.25
N TYR A 173 -0.43 6.65 -10.63
CA TYR A 173 -1.01 6.26 -11.91
C TYR A 173 -1.66 7.47 -12.57
N GLY A 174 -1.06 7.96 -13.67
CA GLY A 174 -1.50 9.19 -14.30
C GLY A 174 -1.40 10.39 -13.36
N GLU A 175 -2.54 10.98 -13.01
CA GLU A 175 -2.65 12.11 -12.09
C GLU A 175 -2.96 11.67 -10.65
N THR A 176 -3.32 10.38 -10.43
CA THR A 176 -3.74 9.87 -9.12
C THR A 176 -2.57 9.32 -8.31
N LYS A 177 -2.57 9.58 -7.01
CA LYS A 177 -1.52 9.22 -6.07
C LYS A 177 -2.07 8.50 -4.86
N PHE A 178 -1.40 7.42 -4.48
CA PHE A 178 -1.71 6.65 -3.28
C PHE A 178 -0.49 6.67 -2.35
N LEU A 179 -0.75 6.70 -1.05
CA LEU A 179 0.28 6.61 -0.02
C LEU A 179 -0.08 5.52 1.01
N PHE A 180 0.87 4.62 1.24
CA PHE A 180 0.82 3.59 2.26
C PHE A 180 2.06 3.78 3.14
N ALA A 181 1.88 4.19 4.38
CA ALA A 181 2.97 4.56 5.26
C ALA A 181 3.16 3.58 6.45
N GLY A 182 2.60 2.35 6.31
CA GLY A 182 2.64 1.34 7.37
C GLY A 182 2.11 1.89 8.69
N ASP A 183 2.85 1.68 9.75
CA ASP A 183 2.53 2.19 11.09
C ASP A 183 3.41 3.36 11.51
N ALA A 184 3.84 4.19 10.55
CA ALA A 184 4.63 5.39 10.80
C ALA A 184 4.05 6.23 11.95
N GLU A 185 4.81 6.35 13.04
CA GLU A 185 4.51 7.22 14.16
C GLU A 185 5.11 8.62 13.96
N THR A 186 5.19 9.41 15.03
CA THR A 186 5.67 10.80 14.94
C THR A 186 7.03 10.94 14.26
N PRO A 187 8.09 10.19 14.61
CA PRO A 187 9.39 10.33 13.98
C PRO A 187 9.35 10.06 12.48
N ARG A 188 8.74 8.93 12.08
CA ARG A 188 8.68 8.56 10.67
C ARG A 188 7.75 9.47 9.86
N GLN A 189 6.60 9.89 10.41
CA GLN A 189 5.74 10.88 9.76
C GLN A 189 6.48 12.20 9.50
N LEU A 190 7.32 12.66 10.44
CA LEU A 190 8.13 13.87 10.25
C LEU A 190 9.20 13.68 9.17
N GLU A 191 9.83 12.50 9.07
CA GLU A 191 10.76 12.20 7.99
C GLU A 191 10.08 12.25 6.63
N LEU A 192 8.90 11.61 6.50
CA LEU A 192 8.11 11.63 5.26
C LEU A 192 7.71 13.06 4.86
N LEU A 193 7.39 13.92 5.84
CA LEU A 193 7.13 15.34 5.61
C LEU A 193 8.37 16.10 5.14
N GLU A 194 9.55 15.74 5.64
CA GLU A 194 10.84 16.34 5.23
C GLU A 194 11.23 15.87 3.81
N GLU A 195 10.89 14.65 3.41
CA GLU A 195 11.03 14.17 2.03
C GLU A 195 10.18 14.98 1.05
N GLY A 196 9.02 15.51 1.50
CA GLY A 196 8.20 16.49 0.77
C GLY A 196 7.26 15.88 -0.27
N ASP A 197 7.06 14.57 -0.32
CA ASP A 197 6.17 13.90 -1.28
C ASP A 197 5.12 13.03 -0.56
N VAL A 198 4.37 13.65 0.36
CA VAL A 198 3.28 12.96 1.09
C VAL A 198 1.89 13.23 0.49
N ALA A 199 1.76 14.21 -0.41
CA ALA A 199 0.47 14.55 -1.02
C ALA A 199 -0.08 13.38 -1.83
N CYS A 200 -1.34 13.00 -1.54
CA CYS A 200 -1.99 11.85 -2.18
C CYS A 200 -3.50 12.03 -2.29
N ASP A 201 -4.12 11.33 -3.23
CA ASP A 201 -5.57 11.26 -3.38
C ASP A 201 -6.16 10.17 -2.48
N VAL A 202 -5.42 9.07 -2.30
CA VAL A 202 -5.82 7.92 -1.48
C VAL A 202 -4.74 7.63 -0.44
N LEU A 203 -5.14 7.59 0.82
CA LEU A 203 -4.25 7.32 1.96
C LEU A 203 -4.69 6.05 2.71
N LYS A 204 -3.79 5.06 2.85
CA LYS A 204 -3.87 4.15 3.98
C LYS A 204 -3.34 4.91 5.20
N VAL A 205 -4.22 5.18 6.14
CA VAL A 205 -3.88 6.00 7.32
C VAL A 205 -2.85 5.29 8.19
N PRO A 206 -1.75 5.95 8.54
CA PRO A 206 -0.70 5.34 9.37
C PRO A 206 -1.22 4.89 10.74
N TYR A 207 -0.56 3.90 11.32
CA TYR A 207 -0.72 3.47 12.70
C TYR A 207 -2.17 3.17 13.09
N HIS A 208 -2.90 2.53 12.17
CA HIS A 208 -4.29 2.12 12.36
C HIS A 208 -5.22 3.27 12.82
N GLY A 209 -4.92 4.49 12.41
CA GLY A 209 -5.69 5.67 12.82
C GLY A 209 -5.51 6.10 14.28
N ARG A 210 -4.44 5.67 14.94
CA ARG A 210 -4.06 6.21 16.27
C ARG A 210 -3.48 7.61 16.11
N LEU A 211 -3.93 8.52 16.94
CA LEU A 211 -3.45 9.90 16.93
C LEU A 211 -2.07 10.00 17.58
N VAL A 212 -1.10 10.53 16.85
CA VAL A 212 0.23 10.89 17.35
C VAL A 212 0.51 12.38 17.10
N SER A 213 1.55 12.92 17.70
CA SER A 213 1.78 14.37 17.67
C SER A 213 2.02 14.97 16.28
N ALA A 214 2.46 14.18 15.30
CA ALA A 214 2.64 14.62 13.92
C ALA A 214 1.37 14.46 13.05
N SER A 215 0.36 13.71 13.52
CA SER A 215 -0.78 13.28 12.68
C SER A 215 -1.52 14.43 12.02
N GLU A 216 -1.87 15.49 12.75
CA GLU A 216 -2.64 16.61 12.14
C GLU A 216 -1.84 17.29 11.03
N ARG A 217 -0.55 17.51 11.22
CA ARG A 217 0.33 18.09 10.21
C ARG A 217 0.47 17.14 9.01
N PHE A 218 0.72 15.85 9.27
CA PHE A 218 0.89 14.83 8.24
C PHE A 218 -0.37 14.70 7.36
N LEU A 219 -1.55 14.56 7.99
CA LEU A 219 -2.82 14.45 7.28
C LEU A 219 -3.16 15.72 6.49
N THR A 220 -2.81 16.90 7.04
CA THR A 220 -3.03 18.18 6.34
C THR A 220 -2.17 18.30 5.08
N GLU A 221 -0.89 17.91 5.15
CA GLU A 221 0.01 17.95 4.00
C GLU A 221 -0.26 16.81 3.00
N ALA A 222 -0.71 15.65 3.48
CA ALA A 222 -1.16 14.55 2.62
C ALA A 222 -2.44 14.90 1.84
N GLY A 223 -3.42 15.52 2.48
CA GLY A 223 -4.64 16.05 1.88
C GLY A 223 -5.48 15.02 1.12
N PRO A 224 -5.70 13.80 1.62
CA PRO A 224 -6.36 12.75 0.85
C PRO A 224 -7.82 13.06 0.56
N GLN A 225 -8.33 12.58 -0.59
CA GLN A 225 -9.76 12.56 -0.91
C GLN A 225 -10.43 11.30 -0.36
N ILE A 226 -9.69 10.17 -0.31
CA ILE A 226 -10.11 8.89 0.24
C ILE A 226 -9.10 8.46 1.30
N ALA A 227 -9.58 8.11 2.48
CA ALA A 227 -8.74 7.59 3.57
C ALA A 227 -9.29 6.24 4.05
N TYR A 228 -8.44 5.21 4.12
CA TYR A 228 -8.78 3.91 4.68
C TYR A 228 -8.00 3.67 5.97
N ILE A 229 -8.70 3.24 7.01
CA ILE A 229 -8.17 2.95 8.34
C ILE A 229 -8.39 1.47 8.65
N THR A 230 -7.32 0.76 8.95
CA THR A 230 -7.36 -0.64 9.39
C THR A 230 -7.51 -0.70 10.91
N ASP A 231 -8.73 -0.64 11.41
CA ASP A 231 -9.06 -0.67 12.83
C ASP A 231 -9.89 -1.90 13.22
N GLY A 232 -10.16 -2.08 14.51
CA GLY A 232 -10.96 -3.19 15.00
C GLY A 232 -11.76 -2.83 16.25
N ASP A 233 -12.70 -3.69 16.62
CA ASP A 233 -13.58 -3.46 17.77
C ASP A 233 -12.84 -3.28 19.10
N GLU A 234 -11.72 -3.99 19.29
CA GLU A 234 -10.91 -3.91 20.51
C GLU A 234 -9.96 -2.71 20.52
N ASP A 235 -9.65 -2.16 19.35
CA ASP A 235 -8.71 -1.06 19.16
C ASP A 235 -9.20 -0.16 18.01
N PRO A 236 -10.26 0.62 18.23
CA PRO A 236 -10.83 1.49 17.20
C PRO A 236 -9.90 2.68 16.91
N ALA A 237 -10.01 3.21 15.70
CA ALA A 237 -9.33 4.45 15.31
C ALA A 237 -9.73 5.63 16.22
N SER A 238 -8.85 6.60 16.35
CA SER A 238 -9.11 7.82 17.12
C SER A 238 -10.22 8.65 16.48
N GLU A 239 -11.27 8.95 17.22
CA GLU A 239 -12.36 9.85 16.78
C GLU A 239 -11.81 11.24 16.39
N GLU A 240 -10.78 11.73 17.10
CA GLU A 240 -10.13 13.00 16.77
C GLU A 240 -9.40 12.94 15.42
N LEU A 241 -8.73 11.83 15.12
CA LEU A 241 -8.06 11.64 13.83
C LEU A 241 -9.08 11.55 12.69
N ILE A 242 -10.16 10.82 12.87
CA ILE A 242 -11.28 10.76 11.90
C ILE A 242 -11.85 12.15 11.65
N ALA A 243 -12.10 12.92 12.71
CA ALA A 243 -12.61 14.30 12.60
C ALA A 243 -11.62 15.23 11.88
N ILE A 244 -10.32 15.00 11.97
CA ILE A 244 -9.32 15.74 11.17
C ILE A 244 -9.49 15.42 9.68
N LEU A 245 -9.55 14.15 9.31
CA LEU A 245 -9.74 13.72 7.92
C LEU A 245 -11.04 14.26 7.30
N GLU A 246 -12.16 14.15 8.04
CA GLU A 246 -13.45 14.68 7.60
C GLU A 246 -13.43 16.21 7.41
N ARG A 247 -12.77 16.94 8.31
CA ARG A 247 -12.57 18.39 8.19
C ARG A 247 -11.74 18.77 6.96
N LEU A 248 -10.80 17.93 6.56
CA LEU A 248 -10.03 18.08 5.33
C LEU A 248 -10.82 17.72 4.07
N GLY A 249 -12.01 17.12 4.22
CA GLY A 249 -12.90 16.76 3.13
C GLY A 249 -12.70 15.33 2.61
N ALA A 250 -11.93 14.50 3.31
CA ALA A 250 -11.73 13.12 2.95
C ALA A 250 -12.99 12.27 3.16
N GLN A 251 -13.25 11.35 2.24
CA GLN A 251 -14.16 10.23 2.49
C GLN A 251 -13.38 9.18 3.30
N VAL A 252 -13.82 8.96 4.54
CA VAL A 252 -13.15 8.04 5.48
C VAL A 252 -13.86 6.70 5.49
N PHE A 253 -13.10 5.64 5.35
CA PHE A 253 -13.53 4.25 5.52
C PHE A 253 -12.72 3.60 6.63
N THR A 254 -13.36 2.70 7.39
CA THR A 254 -12.67 1.89 8.40
C THR A 254 -12.97 0.41 8.18
N SER A 255 -11.99 -0.47 8.42
CA SER A 255 -12.22 -1.92 8.31
C SER A 255 -13.35 -2.36 9.25
N ARG A 256 -13.44 -1.78 10.43
CA ARG A 256 -14.47 -2.10 11.42
C ARG A 256 -15.90 -1.80 10.98
N GLU A 257 -16.13 -0.69 10.26
CA GLU A 257 -17.47 -0.24 9.88
C GLU A 257 -17.82 -0.60 8.43
N ASP A 258 -16.82 -0.60 7.57
CA ASP A 258 -16.98 -0.70 6.12
C ASP A 258 -16.56 -2.06 5.55
N GLY A 259 -15.76 -2.82 6.31
CA GLY A 259 -15.18 -4.07 5.85
C GLY A 259 -14.15 -3.85 4.74
N ASP A 260 -14.12 -4.75 3.76
CA ASP A 260 -13.28 -4.58 2.59
C ASP A 260 -13.70 -3.37 1.77
N VAL A 261 -12.71 -2.62 1.29
CA VAL A 261 -12.94 -1.50 0.38
C VAL A 261 -12.02 -1.64 -0.82
N THR A 262 -12.57 -1.45 -2.01
CA THR A 262 -11.80 -1.38 -3.24
C THR A 262 -11.77 0.06 -3.74
N VAL A 263 -10.60 0.56 -4.06
CA VAL A 263 -10.42 1.82 -4.79
C VAL A 263 -10.00 1.50 -6.23
N VAL A 264 -10.70 2.10 -7.18
CA VAL A 264 -10.39 1.97 -8.61
C VAL A 264 -10.02 3.34 -9.15
N SER A 265 -8.96 3.40 -9.94
CA SER A 265 -8.49 4.61 -10.61
C SER A 265 -8.33 4.40 -12.11
N ASP A 266 -8.79 5.35 -12.90
CA ASP A 266 -8.51 5.45 -14.34
C ASP A 266 -7.28 6.31 -14.67
N GLY A 267 -6.51 6.70 -13.64
CA GLY A 267 -5.38 7.61 -13.73
C GLY A 267 -5.76 9.10 -13.71
N ARG A 268 -7.02 9.44 -13.47
CA ARG A 268 -7.51 10.82 -13.32
C ARG A 268 -8.51 10.98 -12.19
N THR A 269 -9.30 9.95 -11.99
CA THR A 269 -10.36 9.92 -10.97
C THR A 269 -10.28 8.63 -10.20
N ASP A 270 -10.55 8.71 -8.91
CA ASP A 270 -10.61 7.58 -8.00
C ASP A 270 -12.04 7.39 -7.51
N SER A 271 -12.43 6.14 -7.34
CA SER A 271 -13.73 5.78 -6.74
C SER A 271 -13.57 4.61 -5.78
N ALA A 272 -14.20 4.73 -4.61
CA ALA A 272 -14.20 3.66 -3.61
C ALA A 272 -15.53 2.89 -3.63
N MET A 273 -15.46 1.56 -3.47
CA MET A 273 -16.59 0.64 -3.42
C MET A 273 -16.43 -0.30 -2.20
N LYS A 274 -17.56 -0.63 -1.52
CA LYS A 274 -17.63 -1.63 -0.45
C LYS A 274 -18.06 -2.97 -1.01
#